data_a15add6f32ae82d4626fb851427e32d8
#
_entry.id   a15add6f32ae82d4626fb851427e32d8
#
_cell.length_a   1.000
_cell.length_b   1.000
_cell.length_c   1.000
_cell.angle_alpha   90.00
_cell.angle_beta   90.00
_cell.angle_gamma   90.00
#
_symmetry.space_group_name_H-M   'P 1'
#
loop_
_entity.id
_entity.type
_entity.pdbx_description
1 polymer ?
#
loop_
_entity_poly.entity_id
_entity_poly.type
_entity_poly.pdbx_seq_one_letter_code
_entity_poly.pdbx_strand_id
1 'polypeptide(L)'
;MFHVTVLSSTGFDYSQQKKLDNAVAKFEAVMNTDALKFRMLNFRCPIGERFEKNLGLTNEQVFHKLWAGEESYLPGSNHTADLYLVLKKKWKNPFSKNQPIGYSKLPDREIHIYSWWFNSAQDHELAGHIAYEWACKLGFENSNEPTPTTNCSVPVAFGKIVEELVKGVR
;
A
#
# COMPACT_ATOMS: atom_id res chain seq x y z
N MET A 1 -18.35 5.18 -3.52
CA MET A 1 -17.10 5.20 -4.33
C MET A 1 -15.96 5.49 -3.36
N PHE A 2 -14.84 4.82 -3.49
CA PHE A 2 -13.63 5.08 -2.71
C PHE A 2 -12.76 6.10 -3.44
N HIS A 3 -12.10 6.99 -2.70
CA HIS A 3 -11.20 8.00 -3.24
C HIS A 3 -9.79 7.85 -2.69
N VAL A 4 -8.80 8.33 -3.44
CA VAL A 4 -7.42 8.44 -2.96
C VAL A 4 -6.99 9.89 -3.09
N THR A 5 -6.74 10.54 -1.95
CA THR A 5 -6.40 11.96 -1.89
C THR A 5 -4.95 12.14 -1.44
N VAL A 6 -4.15 12.79 -2.27
CA VAL A 6 -2.80 13.22 -1.88
C VAL A 6 -2.91 14.57 -1.19
N LEU A 7 -2.89 14.57 0.13
CA LEU A 7 -2.96 15.78 0.96
C LEU A 7 -1.63 16.56 0.97
N SER A 8 -0.52 15.85 0.80
CA SER A 8 0.81 16.44 0.69
C SER A 8 1.74 15.54 -0.12
N SER A 9 2.53 16.15 -1.01
CA SER A 9 3.65 15.49 -1.68
C SER A 9 4.89 16.35 -1.62
N THR A 10 5.99 15.83 -1.08
CA THR A 10 7.22 16.57 -0.84
C THR A 10 8.43 15.86 -1.42
N GLY A 11 9.33 16.62 -2.05
CA GLY A 11 10.60 16.12 -2.60
C GLY A 11 10.50 15.55 -4.01
N PHE A 12 9.33 15.62 -4.65
CA PHE A 12 9.13 15.21 -6.04
C PHE A 12 9.38 16.38 -6.99
N ASP A 13 10.08 16.14 -8.09
CA ASP A 13 10.11 17.04 -9.23
C ASP A 13 8.85 16.87 -10.10
N TYR A 14 8.69 17.70 -11.12
CA TYR A 14 7.50 17.68 -11.98
C TYR A 14 7.26 16.32 -12.65
N SER A 15 8.30 15.67 -13.15
CA SER A 15 8.23 14.36 -13.79
C SER A 15 7.84 13.27 -12.79
N GLN A 16 8.45 13.32 -11.61
CA GLN A 16 8.17 12.41 -10.51
C GLN A 16 6.75 12.58 -9.97
N GLN A 17 6.27 13.83 -9.89
CA GLN A 17 4.89 14.11 -9.47
C GLN A 17 3.88 13.50 -10.46
N LYS A 18 4.10 13.68 -11.77
CA LYS A 18 3.23 13.06 -12.79
C LYS A 18 3.19 11.53 -12.70
N LYS A 19 4.34 10.90 -12.44
CA LYS A 19 4.43 9.45 -12.22
C LYS A 19 3.66 9.03 -10.95
N LEU A 20 3.80 9.80 -9.88
CA LEU A 20 3.07 9.58 -8.63
C LEU A 20 1.56 9.67 -8.85
N ASP A 21 1.10 10.73 -9.51
CA ASP A 21 -0.32 10.96 -9.80
C ASP A 21 -0.92 9.81 -10.62
N ASN A 22 -0.18 9.28 -11.60
CA ASN A 22 -0.60 8.11 -12.37
C ASN A 22 -0.75 6.86 -11.49
N ALA A 23 0.18 6.62 -10.58
CA ALA A 23 0.11 5.47 -9.68
C ALA A 23 -1.05 5.59 -8.68
N VAL A 24 -1.28 6.78 -8.15
CA VAL A 24 -2.40 7.10 -7.25
C VAL A 24 -3.74 6.89 -7.96
N ALA A 25 -3.90 7.40 -9.19
CA ALA A 25 -5.12 7.21 -9.97
C ALA A 25 -5.39 5.72 -10.26
N LYS A 26 -4.33 4.93 -10.54
CA LYS A 26 -4.46 3.48 -10.73
C LYS A 26 -4.84 2.76 -9.44
N PHE A 27 -4.29 3.17 -8.30
CA PHE A 27 -4.69 2.64 -7.00
C PHE A 27 -6.16 2.93 -6.71
N GLU A 28 -6.62 4.17 -6.90
CA GLU A 28 -8.03 4.54 -6.75
C GLU A 28 -8.94 3.70 -7.67
N ALA A 29 -8.56 3.55 -8.94
CA ALA A 29 -9.32 2.76 -9.89
C ALA A 29 -9.48 1.31 -9.42
N VAL A 30 -8.40 0.67 -8.92
CA VAL A 30 -8.43 -0.71 -8.40
C VAL A 30 -9.31 -0.80 -7.15
N MET A 31 -9.25 0.17 -6.24
CA MET A 31 -10.10 0.19 -5.04
C MET A 31 -11.60 0.11 -5.37
N ASN A 32 -11.99 0.60 -6.52
CA ASN A 32 -13.38 0.64 -6.98
C ASN A 32 -13.79 -0.56 -7.86
N THR A 33 -13.00 -1.64 -7.89
CA THR A 33 -13.29 -2.84 -8.69
C THR A 33 -13.87 -3.98 -7.87
N ASP A 34 -14.80 -4.73 -8.47
CA ASP A 34 -15.27 -6.00 -7.90
C ASP A 34 -14.13 -7.04 -7.84
N ALA A 35 -13.13 -6.93 -8.71
CA ALA A 35 -11.98 -7.82 -8.73
C ALA A 35 -11.14 -7.70 -7.44
N LEU A 36 -10.92 -6.48 -6.94
CA LEU A 36 -10.25 -6.30 -5.65
C LEU A 36 -11.07 -6.91 -4.52
N LYS A 37 -12.36 -6.56 -4.44
CA LYS A 37 -13.27 -7.11 -3.43
C LYS A 37 -13.25 -8.64 -3.44
N PHE A 38 -13.41 -9.24 -4.62
CA PHE A 38 -13.39 -10.71 -4.77
C PHE A 38 -12.07 -11.30 -4.27
N ARG A 39 -10.92 -10.73 -4.66
CA ARG A 39 -9.59 -11.23 -4.24
C ARG A 39 -9.37 -11.08 -2.75
N MET A 40 -9.80 -9.99 -2.15
CA MET A 40 -9.68 -9.75 -0.71
C MET A 40 -10.54 -10.73 0.11
N LEU A 41 -11.79 -10.90 -0.27
CA LEU A 41 -12.72 -11.80 0.43
C LEU A 41 -12.30 -13.28 0.34
N ASN A 42 -11.73 -13.68 -0.79
CA ASN A 42 -11.30 -15.06 -1.07
C ASN A 42 -9.79 -15.28 -0.86
N PHE A 43 -9.11 -14.33 -0.21
CA PHE A 43 -7.67 -14.48 0.05
C PHE A 43 -7.42 -15.69 0.95
N ARG A 44 -6.44 -16.51 0.52
CA ARG A 44 -5.97 -17.66 1.30
C ARG A 44 -4.45 -17.61 1.41
N CYS A 45 -3.97 -17.62 2.63
CA CYS A 45 -2.56 -17.83 2.88
C CYS A 45 -2.19 -19.30 2.69
N PRO A 46 -1.04 -19.63 2.10
CA PRO A 46 -0.61 -21.04 1.93
C PRO A 46 -0.53 -21.86 3.23
N ILE A 47 -0.40 -21.20 4.36
CA ILE A 47 -0.28 -21.81 5.68
C ILE A 47 -1.48 -21.56 6.58
N GLY A 48 -2.52 -20.89 6.08
CA GLY A 48 -3.74 -20.55 6.82
C GLY A 48 -4.86 -20.10 5.90
N GLU A 49 -6.07 -19.96 6.44
CA GLU A 49 -7.25 -19.61 5.65
C GLU A 49 -7.48 -18.11 5.48
N ARG A 50 -6.72 -17.25 6.17
CA ARG A 50 -6.96 -15.81 6.30
C ARG A 50 -5.68 -15.01 6.16
N PHE A 51 -5.84 -13.69 6.05
CA PHE A 51 -4.71 -12.78 6.24
C PHE A 51 -4.10 -12.98 7.63
N GLU A 52 -2.79 -12.92 7.69
CA GLU A 52 -2.06 -12.84 8.95
C GLU A 52 -1.96 -11.39 9.44
N LYS A 53 -1.75 -11.23 10.75
CA LYS A 53 -1.69 -9.90 11.39
C LYS A 53 -2.89 -9.01 11.02
N ASN A 54 -4.04 -9.64 10.98
CA ASN A 54 -5.34 -9.08 10.58
C ASN A 54 -6.10 -8.44 11.75
N LEU A 55 -5.46 -8.20 12.91
CA LEU A 55 -6.11 -7.67 14.12
C LEU A 55 -7.27 -8.55 14.65
N GLY A 56 -7.27 -9.85 14.37
CA GLY A 56 -8.35 -10.77 14.71
C GLY A 56 -9.58 -10.68 13.78
N LEU A 57 -9.48 -9.92 12.69
CA LEU A 57 -10.56 -9.68 11.74
C LEU A 57 -10.69 -10.82 10.73
N THR A 58 -11.89 -11.03 10.20
CA THR A 58 -12.12 -11.87 9.01
C THR A 58 -11.64 -11.14 7.75
N ASN A 59 -11.50 -11.86 6.62
CA ASN A 59 -11.15 -11.22 5.34
C ASN A 59 -12.16 -10.14 4.93
N GLU A 60 -13.45 -10.37 5.20
CA GLU A 60 -14.50 -9.40 4.95
C GLU A 60 -14.34 -8.15 5.82
N GLN A 61 -14.07 -8.31 7.10
CA GLN A 61 -13.82 -7.19 8.01
C GLN A 61 -12.55 -6.44 7.66
N VAL A 62 -11.49 -7.13 7.21
CA VAL A 62 -10.26 -6.49 6.68
C VAL A 62 -10.61 -5.65 5.46
N PHE A 63 -11.36 -6.20 4.49
CA PHE A 63 -11.80 -5.45 3.32
C PHE A 63 -12.63 -4.22 3.71
N HIS A 64 -13.60 -4.36 4.63
CA HIS A 64 -14.41 -3.25 5.09
C HIS A 64 -13.59 -2.17 5.80
N LYS A 65 -12.59 -2.54 6.60
CA LYS A 65 -11.70 -1.56 7.26
C LYS A 65 -10.87 -0.78 6.24
N LEU A 66 -10.33 -1.46 5.22
CA LEU A 66 -9.64 -0.80 4.09
C LEU A 66 -10.62 0.11 3.32
N TRP A 67 -11.83 -0.35 3.04
CA TRP A 67 -12.83 0.42 2.32
C TRP A 67 -13.37 1.62 3.12
N ALA A 68 -13.35 1.54 4.43
CA ALA A 68 -13.79 2.63 5.31
C ALA A 68 -12.83 3.81 5.30
N GLY A 69 -11.53 3.60 5.05
CA GLY A 69 -10.52 4.67 5.06
C GLY A 69 -10.32 5.24 6.47
N GLU A 70 -10.26 4.38 7.48
CA GLU A 70 -10.10 4.80 8.88
C GLU A 70 -8.63 4.80 9.28
N GLU A 71 -7.87 5.80 8.87
CA GLU A 71 -6.49 5.95 9.28
C GLU A 71 -6.39 6.21 10.79
N SER A 72 -5.36 5.63 11.41
CA SER A 72 -5.16 5.71 12.88
C SER A 72 -5.00 7.13 13.41
N TYR A 73 -4.62 8.08 12.54
CA TYR A 73 -4.42 9.49 12.86
C TYR A 73 -5.59 10.40 12.45
N LEU A 74 -6.56 9.86 11.72
CA LEU A 74 -7.75 10.58 11.26
C LEU A 74 -8.98 9.68 11.51
N PRO A 75 -9.52 9.70 12.75
CA PRO A 75 -10.63 8.81 13.10
C PRO A 75 -11.90 9.21 12.33
N GLY A 76 -12.57 8.20 11.81
CA GLY A 76 -13.82 8.32 11.09
C GLY A 76 -13.77 7.72 9.69
N SER A 77 -14.83 7.01 9.32
CA SER A 77 -14.98 6.44 7.99
C SER A 77 -15.33 7.53 6.99
N ASN A 78 -14.45 7.76 6.01
CA ASN A 78 -14.66 8.75 4.95
C ASN A 78 -14.58 8.15 3.54
N HIS A 79 -14.31 6.84 3.42
CA HIS A 79 -14.08 6.14 2.16
C HIS A 79 -12.95 6.76 1.32
N THR A 80 -11.93 7.27 1.98
CA THR A 80 -10.79 7.94 1.33
C THR A 80 -9.48 7.40 1.91
N ALA A 81 -8.49 7.20 1.05
CA ALA A 81 -7.11 7.04 1.47
C ALA A 81 -6.45 8.43 1.48
N ASP A 82 -6.16 8.96 2.66
CA ASP A 82 -5.53 10.26 2.84
C ASP A 82 -4.01 10.09 2.90
N LEU A 83 -3.31 10.53 1.83
CA LEU A 83 -1.90 10.27 1.64
C LEU A 83 -1.03 11.51 1.88
N TYR A 84 -0.01 11.34 2.70
CA TYR A 84 1.09 12.29 2.90
C TYR A 84 2.37 11.62 2.39
N LEU A 85 2.86 11.99 1.21
CA LEU A 85 3.91 11.30 0.50
C LEU A 85 5.20 12.12 0.50
N VAL A 86 6.32 11.48 0.84
CA VAL A 86 7.63 12.12 0.90
C VAL A 86 8.64 11.31 0.11
N LEU A 87 9.25 11.92 -0.92
CA LEU A 87 10.36 11.31 -1.63
C LEU A 87 11.67 11.61 -0.92
N LYS A 88 12.26 10.61 -0.31
CA LYS A 88 13.56 10.71 0.38
C LYS A 88 14.70 10.40 -0.59
N LYS A 89 15.63 11.34 -0.73
CA LYS A 89 16.87 11.09 -1.45
C LYS A 89 17.68 10.00 -0.74
N LYS A 90 17.85 8.87 -1.39
CA LYS A 90 18.66 7.76 -0.91
C LYS A 90 19.31 7.06 -2.10
N TRP A 91 20.59 6.75 -1.97
CA TRP A 91 21.33 5.99 -2.96
C TRP A 91 21.10 4.49 -2.77
N LYS A 92 21.03 3.77 -3.88
CA LYS A 92 21.02 2.31 -3.85
C LYS A 92 22.40 1.82 -3.39
N ASN A 93 22.46 1.04 -2.31
CA ASN A 93 23.71 0.40 -1.92
C ASN A 93 23.91 -0.85 -2.82
N PRO A 94 24.94 -0.89 -3.67
CA PRO A 94 25.14 -2.00 -4.59
C PRO A 94 25.46 -3.33 -3.90
N PHE A 95 25.86 -3.28 -2.64
CA PHE A 95 26.23 -4.47 -1.85
C PHE A 95 25.08 -5.05 -1.02
N SER A 96 23.91 -4.39 -0.98
CA SER A 96 22.75 -4.87 -0.23
C SER A 96 21.68 -5.44 -1.16
N LYS A 97 21.36 -6.72 -0.99
CA LYS A 97 20.33 -7.40 -1.78
C LYS A 97 18.91 -7.01 -1.35
N ASN A 98 18.71 -6.70 -0.06
CA ASN A 98 17.40 -6.42 0.53
C ASN A 98 17.38 -5.02 1.12
N GLN A 99 17.23 -4.01 0.25
CA GLN A 99 17.09 -2.63 0.71
C GLN A 99 15.60 -2.27 0.86
N PRO A 100 15.23 -1.57 1.93
CA PRO A 100 13.88 -1.02 2.04
C PRO A 100 13.66 -0.02 0.90
N ILE A 101 12.48 -0.08 0.30
CA ILE A 101 12.07 0.81 -0.81
C ILE A 101 11.34 2.05 -0.30
N GLY A 102 10.88 2.00 0.92
CA GLY A 102 10.19 3.06 1.63
C GLY A 102 9.94 2.65 3.07
N TYR A 103 9.21 3.44 3.78
CA TYR A 103 8.69 3.12 5.12
C TYR A 103 7.56 4.05 5.51
N SER A 104 6.67 3.56 6.34
CA SER A 104 5.73 4.36 7.12
C SER A 104 5.84 3.95 8.59
N LYS A 105 5.73 4.90 9.49
CA LYS A 105 5.81 4.67 10.93
C LYS A 105 4.66 5.37 11.63
N LEU A 106 3.91 4.63 12.43
CA LEU A 106 2.93 5.23 13.33
C LEU A 106 3.63 5.87 14.54
N PRO A 107 3.15 7.01 15.04
CA PRO A 107 1.93 7.74 14.63
C PRO A 107 2.12 8.75 13.48
N ASP A 108 3.28 8.78 12.84
CA ASP A 108 3.55 9.74 11.77
C ASP A 108 2.55 9.54 10.61
N ARG A 109 2.12 10.64 9.98
CA ARG A 109 1.20 10.58 8.84
C ARG A 109 1.91 10.24 7.54
N GLU A 110 3.20 10.58 7.44
CA GLU A 110 3.98 10.49 6.21
C GLU A 110 4.27 9.03 5.81
N ILE A 111 4.23 8.81 4.51
CA ILE A 111 4.74 7.63 3.82
C ILE A 111 5.99 8.06 3.07
N HIS A 112 7.13 7.50 3.44
CA HIS A 112 8.42 7.83 2.84
C HIS A 112 8.76 6.81 1.77
N ILE A 113 9.08 7.30 0.56
CA ILE A 113 9.51 6.49 -0.58
C ILE A 113 10.95 6.85 -0.92
N TYR A 114 11.82 5.87 -1.14
CA TYR A 114 13.20 6.14 -1.50
C TYR A 114 13.39 6.37 -2.99
N SER A 115 14.07 7.48 -3.35
CA SER A 115 14.22 7.94 -4.73
C SER A 115 14.88 6.93 -5.65
N TRP A 116 15.84 6.13 -5.16
CA TRP A 116 16.51 5.11 -5.97
C TRP A 116 15.53 4.05 -6.51
N TRP A 117 14.54 3.67 -5.69
CA TRP A 117 13.51 2.73 -6.11
C TRP A 117 12.40 3.42 -6.91
N PHE A 118 11.89 4.55 -6.42
CA PHE A 118 10.85 5.32 -7.08
C PHE A 118 11.16 5.60 -8.55
N ASN A 119 12.40 6.00 -8.86
CA ASN A 119 12.81 6.34 -10.22
C ASN A 119 12.80 5.13 -11.16
N SER A 120 13.07 3.93 -10.66
CA SER A 120 13.07 2.68 -11.45
C SER A 120 11.74 1.92 -11.43
N ALA A 121 10.92 2.11 -10.41
CA ALA A 121 9.63 1.43 -10.26
C ALA A 121 8.68 1.76 -11.42
N GLN A 122 7.85 0.80 -11.80
CA GLN A 122 6.74 1.03 -12.72
C GLN A 122 5.49 1.49 -11.95
N ASP A 123 4.50 2.03 -12.64
CA ASP A 123 3.29 2.57 -12.00
C ASP A 123 2.55 1.52 -11.16
N HIS A 124 2.49 0.25 -11.62
CA HIS A 124 1.83 -0.81 -10.87
C HIS A 124 2.57 -1.17 -9.59
N GLU A 125 3.92 -1.18 -9.63
CA GLU A 125 4.75 -1.41 -8.44
C GLU A 125 4.57 -0.28 -7.43
N LEU A 126 4.53 0.97 -7.92
CA LEU A 126 4.33 2.14 -7.07
C LEU A 126 2.92 2.15 -6.45
N ALA A 127 1.88 1.82 -7.23
CA ALA A 127 0.51 1.70 -6.72
C ALA A 127 0.41 0.62 -5.62
N GLY A 128 1.03 -0.55 -5.84
CA GLY A 128 1.09 -1.62 -4.86
C GLY A 128 1.83 -1.21 -3.58
N HIS A 129 2.95 -0.48 -3.72
CA HIS A 129 3.69 0.02 -2.56
C HIS A 129 2.92 1.08 -1.76
N ILE A 130 2.24 2.01 -2.44
CA ILE A 130 1.38 2.99 -1.78
C ILE A 130 0.26 2.28 -1.01
N ALA A 131 -0.39 1.29 -1.62
CA ALA A 131 -1.43 0.49 -0.97
C ALA A 131 -0.89 -0.26 0.27
N TYR A 132 0.29 -0.85 0.17
CA TYR A 132 0.98 -1.51 1.28
C TYR A 132 1.22 -0.55 2.46
N GLU A 133 1.85 0.60 2.21
CA GLU A 133 2.19 1.57 3.25
C GLU A 133 0.92 2.21 3.84
N TRP A 134 -0.10 2.45 3.02
CA TRP A 134 -1.37 2.95 3.50
C TRP A 134 -2.08 1.94 4.41
N ALA A 135 -2.07 0.64 4.09
CA ALA A 135 -2.60 -0.38 5.00
C ALA A 135 -1.91 -0.37 6.36
N CYS A 136 -0.60 -0.07 6.41
CA CYS A 136 0.09 0.15 7.67
C CYS A 136 -0.45 1.37 8.44
N LYS A 137 -0.91 2.43 7.75
CA LYS A 137 -1.55 3.59 8.39
C LYS A 137 -2.92 3.29 9.00
N LEU A 138 -3.59 2.23 8.55
CA LEU A 138 -4.82 1.72 9.16
C LEU A 138 -4.57 0.84 10.40
N GLY A 139 -3.30 0.70 10.82
CA GLY A 139 -2.90 -0.06 11.99
C GLY A 139 -2.62 -1.53 11.73
N PHE A 140 -2.62 -1.98 10.47
CA PHE A 140 -2.15 -3.32 10.15
C PHE A 140 -0.62 -3.38 10.21
N GLU A 141 -0.11 -4.46 10.82
CA GLU A 141 1.34 -4.63 10.97
C GLU A 141 1.90 -5.58 9.92
N ASN A 142 3.15 -5.33 9.53
CA ASN A 142 3.96 -6.28 8.81
C ASN A 142 4.88 -7.05 9.76
N SER A 143 5.26 -8.27 9.42
CA SER A 143 6.29 -8.98 10.17
C SER A 143 7.67 -8.52 9.68
N ASN A 144 8.53 -8.16 10.63
CA ASN A 144 9.90 -7.74 10.32
C ASN A 144 10.81 -8.92 9.91
N GLU A 145 10.34 -10.16 10.04
CA GLU A 145 11.09 -11.35 9.68
C GLU A 145 10.59 -11.92 8.35
N PRO A 146 11.49 -12.24 7.41
CA PRO A 146 11.13 -12.91 6.17
C PRO A 146 10.79 -14.38 6.45
N THR A 147 9.56 -14.63 6.87
CA THR A 147 9.02 -15.98 7.02
C THR A 147 8.10 -16.29 5.82
N PRO A 148 7.80 -17.55 5.53
CA PRO A 148 6.78 -17.90 4.53
C PRO A 148 5.44 -17.20 4.76
N THR A 149 5.19 -16.74 5.98
CA THR A 149 3.98 -16.06 6.43
C THR A 149 3.98 -14.55 6.18
N THR A 150 5.13 -13.92 5.94
CA THR A 150 5.20 -12.46 5.69
C THR A 150 4.42 -12.02 4.47
N ASN A 151 4.30 -12.90 3.49
CA ASN A 151 3.52 -12.64 2.28
C ASN A 151 1.99 -12.66 2.54
N CYS A 152 1.57 -13.04 3.72
CA CYS A 152 0.18 -13.18 4.14
C CYS A 152 -0.30 -12.06 5.07
N SER A 153 0.59 -11.18 5.55
CA SER A 153 0.17 -10.02 6.32
C SER A 153 -0.71 -9.10 5.46
N VAL A 154 -1.68 -8.44 6.10
CA VAL A 154 -2.62 -7.57 5.36
C VAL A 154 -1.90 -6.57 4.46
N PRO A 155 -0.90 -5.79 4.92
CA PRO A 155 -0.22 -4.83 4.06
C PRO A 155 0.44 -5.48 2.84
N VAL A 156 1.19 -6.57 3.04
CA VAL A 156 1.92 -7.24 1.94
C VAL A 156 0.96 -7.84 0.93
N ALA A 157 -0.02 -8.60 1.38
CA ALA A 157 -0.97 -9.25 0.48
C ALA A 157 -1.84 -8.23 -0.26
N PHE A 158 -2.31 -7.19 0.42
CA PHE A 158 -3.09 -6.13 -0.19
C PHE A 158 -2.28 -5.35 -1.23
N GLY A 159 -1.07 -4.92 -0.89
CA GLY A 159 -0.18 -4.23 -1.85
C GLY A 159 0.09 -5.07 -3.09
N LYS A 160 0.35 -6.38 -2.92
CA LYS A 160 0.55 -7.31 -4.04
C LYS A 160 -0.71 -7.50 -4.88
N ILE A 161 -1.89 -7.61 -4.27
CA ILE A 161 -3.16 -7.71 -5.00
C ILE A 161 -3.39 -6.45 -5.84
N VAL A 162 -3.15 -5.26 -5.28
CA VAL A 162 -3.28 -3.99 -6.02
C VAL A 162 -2.28 -3.96 -7.18
N GLU A 163 -1.01 -4.28 -6.94
CA GLU A 163 0.03 -4.33 -7.98
C GLU A 163 -0.38 -5.22 -9.16
N GLU A 164 -0.83 -6.44 -8.87
CA GLU A 164 -1.25 -7.41 -9.89
C GLU A 164 -2.48 -6.95 -10.67
N LEU A 165 -3.47 -6.35 -9.99
CA LEU A 165 -4.67 -5.83 -10.64
C LEU A 165 -4.34 -4.62 -11.53
N VAL A 166 -3.52 -3.69 -11.09
CA VAL A 166 -3.05 -2.55 -11.91
C VAL A 166 -2.30 -3.06 -13.13
N LYS A 167 -1.45 -4.08 -12.99
CA LYS A 167 -0.70 -4.67 -14.12
C LYS A 167 -1.62 -5.36 -15.14
N GLY A 168 -2.73 -5.92 -14.68
CA GLY A 168 -3.71 -6.61 -15.53
C GLY A 168 -4.68 -5.69 -16.26
N VAL A 169 -4.84 -4.44 -15.85
CA VAL A 169 -5.61 -3.41 -16.54
C VAL A 169 -4.74 -2.87 -17.69
N ARG A 170 -4.91 -3.43 -18.88
CA ARG A 170 -4.33 -2.93 -20.13
C ARG A 170 -5.35 -2.09 -20.90
#